data_0e2adcab0ec1c2cb9199e2e8e3416011
#
_entry.id   0e2adcab0ec1c2cb9199e2e8e3416011
#
_cell.length_a   1.000
_cell.length_b   1.000
_cell.length_c   1.000
_cell.angle_alpha   90.00
_cell.angle_beta   90.00
_cell.angle_gamma   90.00
#
_symmetry.space_group_name_H-M   'P 1'
#
loop_
_entity.id
_entity.type
_entity.pdbx_description
1 polymer ?
#
loop_
_entity_poly.entity_id
_entity_poly.type
_entity_poly.pdbx_seq_one_letter_code
_entity_poly.pdbx_strand_id
1 'polypeptide(L)'
;PQLDHYLDSVIHLIAAAQEPDGYLYTCRTNRCDRLQRWMGSRRWEKVNSHELYNCGHLYEAATAHYYATGKRHLLDVAIKNADLNYGIDKNRDGAC
;
A
#
# COMPACT_ATOMS: atom_id res chain seq x y z
N PRO A 1 -23.31 -9.50 6.05
CA PRO A 1 -23.96 -8.21 5.79
C PRO A 1 -23.31 -7.05 6.54
N GLN A 2 -23.31 -7.05 7.89
CA GLN A 2 -22.72 -5.93 8.63
C GLN A 2 -21.20 -5.90 8.50
N LEU A 3 -20.55 -7.05 8.57
CA LEU A 3 -19.11 -7.13 8.39
C LEU A 3 -18.71 -6.72 6.97
N ASP A 4 -19.48 -7.13 5.99
CA ASP A 4 -19.26 -6.77 4.59
C ASP A 4 -19.31 -5.26 4.40
N HIS A 5 -20.32 -4.60 4.98
CA HIS A 5 -20.44 -3.15 4.95
C HIS A 5 -19.27 -2.45 5.62
N TYR A 6 -18.86 -2.98 6.77
CA TYR A 6 -17.72 -2.43 7.49
C TYR A 6 -16.44 -2.52 6.66
N LEU A 7 -16.19 -3.68 6.06
CA LEU A 7 -15.01 -3.90 5.22
C LEU A 7 -15.03 -3.00 3.98
N ASP A 8 -16.20 -2.84 3.36
CA ASP A 8 -16.33 -1.94 2.21
C ASP A 8 -15.97 -0.50 2.60
N SER A 9 -16.39 -0.06 3.80
CA SER A 9 -16.07 1.28 4.29
C SER A 9 -14.57 1.45 4.52
N VAL A 10 -13.93 0.46 5.14
CA VAL A 10 -12.48 0.50 5.40
C VAL A 10 -11.72 0.51 4.08
N ILE A 11 -12.11 -0.32 3.13
CA ILE A 11 -11.48 -0.40 1.81
C ILE A 11 -11.60 0.93 1.07
N HIS A 12 -12.76 1.57 1.17
CA HIS A 12 -12.97 2.88 0.57
C HIS A 12 -11.99 3.92 1.15
N LEU A 13 -11.77 3.88 2.46
CA LEU A 13 -10.81 4.78 3.10
C LEU A 13 -9.37 4.49 2.65
N ILE A 14 -9.02 3.22 2.53
CA ILE A 14 -7.69 2.82 2.04
C ILE A 14 -7.48 3.34 0.62
N ALA A 15 -8.47 3.14 -0.25
CA ALA A 15 -8.39 3.60 -1.63
C ALA A 15 -8.24 5.12 -1.71
N ALA A 16 -8.95 5.84 -0.84
CA ALA A 16 -8.88 7.30 -0.79
C ALA A 16 -7.52 7.80 -0.30
N ALA A 17 -6.85 7.02 0.53
CA ALA A 17 -5.52 7.37 1.05
C ALA A 17 -4.39 7.10 0.05
N GLN A 18 -4.64 6.30 -0.97
CA GLN A 18 -3.63 5.96 -1.96
C GLN A 18 -3.29 7.18 -2.83
N GLU A 19 -2.00 7.45 -3.01
CA GLU A 19 -1.58 8.54 -3.89
C GLU A 19 -1.82 8.16 -5.36
N PRO A 20 -1.90 9.17 -6.25
CA PRO A 20 -2.26 8.91 -7.66
C PRO A 20 -1.37 7.91 -8.38
N ASP A 21 -0.11 7.79 -8.00
CA ASP A 21 0.82 6.84 -8.62
C ASP A 21 0.75 5.44 -8.02
N GLY A 22 -0.07 5.24 -6.99
CA GLY A 22 -0.25 3.95 -6.34
C GLY A 22 0.43 3.82 -4.98
N TYR A 23 1.24 4.80 -4.59
CA TYR A 23 1.92 4.77 -3.29
C TYR A 23 0.90 4.78 -2.15
N LEU A 24 1.13 3.92 -1.17
CA LEU A 24 0.23 3.80 -0.02
C LEU A 24 1.03 3.61 1.26
N TYR A 25 1.37 4.71 1.89
CA TYR A 25 2.06 4.73 3.17
C TYR A 25 1.65 6.00 3.91
N THR A 26 0.60 5.90 4.71
CA THR A 26 -0.08 7.07 5.28
C THR A 26 0.80 7.90 6.21
N CYS A 27 1.78 7.29 6.86
CA CYS A 27 2.71 8.03 7.70
C CYS A 27 3.48 9.08 6.89
N ARG A 28 3.91 8.74 5.69
CA ARG A 28 4.63 9.69 4.84
C ARG A 28 3.67 10.68 4.19
N THR A 29 2.56 10.19 3.66
CA THR A 29 1.57 11.02 2.98
C THR A 29 1.01 12.08 3.93
N ASN A 30 0.75 11.71 5.17
CA ASN A 30 0.20 12.62 6.19
C ASN A 30 1.26 13.36 6.99
N ARG A 31 2.53 13.18 6.64
CA ARG A 31 3.67 13.88 7.26
C ARG A 31 3.73 13.69 8.77
N CYS A 32 3.82 12.42 9.20
CA CYS A 32 3.96 12.08 10.61
C CYS A 32 5.39 12.41 11.09
N ASP A 33 5.61 13.64 11.54
CA ASP A 33 6.95 14.13 11.91
C ASP A 33 7.63 13.27 12.97
N ARG A 34 6.86 12.71 13.90
CA ARG A 34 7.40 11.87 14.96
C ARG A 34 8.11 10.63 14.44
N LEU A 35 7.71 10.15 13.27
CA LEU A 35 8.22 8.91 12.70
C LEU A 35 9.26 9.15 11.62
N GLN A 36 9.63 10.40 11.39
CA GLN A 36 10.50 10.77 10.29
C GLN A 36 11.86 10.05 10.33
N ARG A 37 12.41 9.86 11.52
CA ARG A 37 13.68 9.15 11.67
C ARG A 37 13.58 7.67 11.29
N TRP A 38 12.38 7.09 11.36
CA TRP A 38 12.14 5.71 10.96
C TRP A 38 11.90 5.58 9.48
N MET A 39 11.27 6.62 8.86
CA MET A 39 10.90 6.61 7.46
C MET A 39 12.00 7.10 6.52
N GLY A 40 12.90 7.94 7.05
CA GLY A 40 13.84 8.66 6.21
C GLY A 40 13.16 9.82 5.48
N SER A 41 13.89 10.50 4.65
CA SER A 41 13.41 11.68 3.92
C SER A 41 12.76 11.33 2.58
N ARG A 42 12.96 10.11 2.08
CA ARG A 42 12.48 9.67 0.78
C ARG A 42 11.75 8.34 0.90
N ARG A 43 10.88 8.08 -0.07
CA ARG A 43 10.18 6.80 -0.18
C ARG A 43 11.21 5.66 -0.23
N TRP A 44 10.89 4.56 0.44
CA TRP A 44 11.67 3.31 0.45
C TRP A 44 13.12 3.48 0.91
N GLU A 45 13.44 4.58 1.56
CA GLU A 45 14.81 4.86 1.98
C GLU A 45 15.29 3.91 3.08
N LYS A 46 14.43 3.61 4.05
CA LYS A 46 14.80 2.81 5.20
C LYS A 46 13.97 1.53 5.29
N VAL A 47 14.66 0.41 5.47
CA VAL A 47 14.00 -0.89 5.66
C VAL A 47 13.09 -0.87 6.89
N ASN A 48 13.52 -0.23 7.96
CA ASN A 48 12.78 -0.18 9.22
C ASN A 48 11.45 0.58 9.11
N SER A 49 11.24 1.33 8.06
CA SER A 49 9.94 1.98 7.82
C SER A 49 8.86 0.98 7.44
N HIS A 50 9.25 -0.21 7.02
CA HIS A 50 8.34 -1.29 6.62
C HIS A 50 7.42 -0.94 5.44
N GLU A 51 7.83 -0.02 4.59
CA GLU A 51 7.00 0.36 3.45
C GLU A 51 6.69 -0.83 2.54
N LEU A 52 7.72 -1.57 2.15
CA LEU A 52 7.54 -2.76 1.31
C LEU A 52 6.94 -3.94 2.08
N TYR A 53 7.29 -4.07 3.36
CA TYR A 53 6.70 -5.11 4.22
C TYR A 53 5.19 -4.94 4.31
N ASN A 54 4.73 -3.71 4.54
CA ASN A 54 3.30 -3.42 4.61
C ASN A 54 2.61 -3.65 3.26
N CYS A 55 3.29 -3.39 2.15
CA CYS A 55 2.75 -3.69 0.82
C CYS A 55 2.48 -5.19 0.65
N GLY A 56 3.38 -6.04 1.14
CA GLY A 56 3.17 -7.48 1.09
C GLY A 56 1.90 -7.91 1.82
N HIS A 57 1.66 -7.36 3.01
CA HIS A 57 0.44 -7.64 3.75
C HIS A 57 -0.80 -7.11 3.06
N LEU A 58 -0.70 -5.95 2.41
CA LEU A 58 -1.80 -5.42 1.61
C LEU A 58 -2.18 -6.39 0.49
N TYR A 59 -1.19 -6.94 -0.20
CA TYR A 59 -1.43 -7.88 -1.30
C TYR A 59 -2.10 -9.16 -0.82
N GLU A 60 -1.67 -9.67 0.34
CA GLU A 60 -2.31 -10.84 0.95
C GLU A 60 -3.77 -10.55 1.30
N ALA A 61 -4.02 -9.42 1.94
CA ALA A 61 -5.38 -9.03 2.33
C ALA A 61 -6.27 -8.83 1.11
N ALA A 62 -5.74 -8.19 0.06
CA ALA A 62 -6.50 -7.93 -1.17
C ALA A 62 -6.88 -9.23 -1.87
N THR A 63 -5.95 -10.18 -1.92
CA THR A 63 -6.19 -11.48 -2.53
C THR A 63 -7.24 -12.26 -1.75
N ALA A 64 -7.11 -12.29 -0.42
CA ALA A 64 -8.06 -12.99 0.44
C ALA A 64 -9.46 -12.39 0.32
N HIS A 65 -9.58 -11.07 0.30
CA HIS A 65 -10.86 -10.39 0.17
C HIS A 65 -11.52 -10.71 -1.19
N TYR A 66 -10.73 -10.70 -2.25
CA TYR A 66 -11.24 -11.02 -3.57
C TYR A 66 -11.76 -12.46 -3.64
N TYR A 67 -10.99 -13.41 -3.12
CA TYR A 67 -11.43 -14.82 -3.10
C TYR A 67 -12.68 -15.02 -2.26
N ALA A 68 -12.82 -14.28 -1.17
CA ALA A 68 -13.97 -14.43 -0.28
C ALA A 68 -15.23 -13.76 -0.82
N THR A 69 -15.10 -12.64 -1.52
CA THR A 69 -16.26 -11.81 -1.88
C THR A 69 -16.46 -11.59 -3.38
N GLY A 70 -15.43 -11.80 -4.18
CA GLY A 70 -15.45 -11.47 -5.61
C GLY A 70 -15.33 -9.98 -5.90
N LYS A 71 -15.27 -9.13 -4.88
CA LYS A 71 -15.15 -7.68 -5.05
C LYS A 71 -13.71 -7.28 -5.32
N ARG A 72 -13.50 -6.41 -6.31
CA ARG A 72 -12.16 -6.05 -6.79
C ARG A 72 -11.60 -4.78 -6.19
N HIS A 73 -12.34 -4.01 -5.40
CA HIS A 73 -11.92 -2.68 -5.00
C HIS A 73 -10.54 -2.69 -4.31
N LEU A 74 -10.36 -3.55 -3.31
CA LEU A 74 -9.06 -3.64 -2.61
C LEU A 74 -7.99 -4.26 -3.52
N LEU A 75 -8.37 -5.22 -4.34
CA LEU A 75 -7.46 -5.82 -5.29
C LEU A 75 -6.92 -4.78 -6.27
N ASP A 76 -7.78 -3.89 -6.76
CA ASP A 76 -7.35 -2.83 -7.67
C ASP A 76 -6.37 -1.86 -7.01
N VAL A 77 -6.58 -1.54 -5.74
CA VAL A 77 -5.64 -0.75 -4.94
C VAL A 77 -4.29 -1.45 -4.87
N ALA A 78 -4.30 -2.75 -4.58
CA ALA A 78 -3.08 -3.54 -4.46
C ALA A 78 -2.33 -3.63 -5.80
N ILE A 79 -3.06 -3.83 -6.90
CA ILE A 79 -2.45 -3.90 -8.22
C ILE A 79 -1.75 -2.59 -8.57
N LYS A 80 -2.42 -1.48 -8.33
CA LYS A 80 -1.85 -0.16 -8.60
C LYS A 80 -0.57 0.08 -7.80
N ASN A 81 -0.57 -0.34 -6.53
CA ASN A 81 0.60 -0.25 -5.68
C ASN A 81 1.71 -1.18 -6.16
N ALA A 82 1.37 -2.40 -6.56
CA ALA A 82 2.34 -3.38 -7.05
C ALA A 82 3.01 -2.91 -8.34
N ASP A 83 2.25 -2.28 -9.23
CA ASP A 83 2.81 -1.74 -10.47
C ASP A 83 3.84 -0.66 -10.19
N LEU A 84 3.59 0.20 -9.21
CA LEU A 84 4.55 1.21 -8.80
C LEU A 84 5.82 0.56 -8.24
N ASN A 85 5.66 -0.41 -7.36
CA ASN A 85 6.79 -1.10 -6.74
C ASN A 85 7.62 -1.89 -7.76
N TYR A 86 6.96 -2.51 -8.74
CA TYR A 86 7.65 -3.19 -9.82
C TYR A 86 8.53 -2.24 -10.62
N GLY A 87 8.02 -1.05 -10.92
CA GLY A 87 8.79 -0.05 -11.63
C GLY A 87 10.04 0.38 -10.88
N ILE A 88 9.95 0.48 -9.56
CA ILE A 88 11.07 0.84 -8.70
C ILE A 88 12.11 -0.27 -8.67
N ASP A 89 11.69 -1.53 -8.51
CA ASP A 89 12.59 -2.67 -8.52
C ASP A 89 13.33 -2.76 -9.84
N LYS A 90 12.62 -2.55 -10.94
CA LYS A 90 13.20 -2.58 -12.28
C LYS A 90 14.29 -1.53 -12.44
N ASN A 91 14.06 -0.33 -11.91
CA ASN A 91 15.04 0.74 -11.94
C ASN A 91 16.24 0.43 -11.03
N ARG A 92 16.00 -0.22 -9.91
CA ARG A 92 17.05 -0.63 -8.98
C ARG A 92 17.94 -1.71 -9.55
N ASP A 93 17.38 -2.65 -10.27
CA ASP A 93 18.14 -3.75 -10.88
C ASP A 93 19.22 -3.21 -11.81
N GLY A 94 18.94 -2.12 -12.48
CA GLY A 94 19.95 -1.46 -13.30
C GLY A 94 21.02 -0.75 -12.48
N ALA A 95 20.77 -0.48 -11.21
CA ALA A 95 21.70 0.19 -10.31
C ALA A 95 22.46 -0.78 -9.41
N CYS A 96 21.98 -1.97 -9.29
CA CYS A 96 22.66 -3.03 -8.56
C CYS A 96 23.59 -3.78 -9.49
#